data_30b3d03e968fd0df5003e797758e33fb
#
_entry.id   30b3d03e968fd0df5003e797758e33fb
#
_cell.length_a   1.000
_cell.length_b   1.000
_cell.length_c   1.000
_cell.angle_alpha   90.00
_cell.angle_beta   90.00
_cell.angle_gamma   90.00
#
_symmetry.space_group_name_H-M   'P 1'
#
loop_
_entity.id
_entity.type
_entity.pdbx_description
1 polymer ?
#
loop_
_entity_poly.entity_id
_entity_poly.type
_entity_poly.pdbx_seq_one_letter_code
_entity_poly.pdbx_strand_id
1 'polypeptide(L)'
;NKLTYEAPMRVRLRLKNKILNTTKEQEIFMADFPLMTVHGTFIVNGVERVVVPQLARSFGVFFDADEIKGHRYFGAKIIPSRGVWAEVLSEPDNQMSVRIDKKRKFGIVPMLRAMGFGSDDAIVNSFVSDDAKAYVKNLLEKDTIKTSHEAYVEIYKRLRDGDMATPENAKEYFDTLFSSERYDLSPVGRFRFNKRFGMPLEGKDSERRTLSKEDVVKIIEHVIVLNATPNAVEDDIDHLGSRRVRFVGEMMAAKVRTGMTQMKRNIQDKMSVIDADTTLPVSIVNQRPLQARIKEFFTTNQLSQFMNQENLLAEVEHLRTLSALGPGGLTRERAGFEVRDVHTSHYGRVCPIHTPEGPNIGLILRQSNYARINDFGIIESPYVKVKAGKITKEIVYMNALEEEKHVIAQASVQYGKDMMIVDERVPARRYAQPAIVDVMDVEYLDVSTNQAYSIATSMIPFLEHDDANRALMGSNMQRQAVPVVIPEAPYVST
;
A
#
# COMPACT_ATOMS: atom_id res chain seq x y z
N ASN A 1 -7.14 21.46 30.57
CA ASN A 1 -7.30 22.77 29.88
C ASN A 1 -7.87 22.64 28.47
N LYS A 2 -8.17 21.43 27.98
CA LYS A 2 -8.69 21.16 26.62
C LYS A 2 -7.83 21.75 25.47
N LEU A 3 -6.52 21.85 25.68
CA LEU A 3 -5.59 22.39 24.68
C LEU A 3 -5.12 21.29 23.72
N THR A 4 -4.76 21.70 22.51
CA THR A 4 -4.12 20.83 21.51
C THR A 4 -2.63 21.14 21.46
N TYR A 5 -1.79 20.09 21.38
CA TYR A 5 -0.36 20.26 21.16
C TYR A 5 -0.12 20.45 19.66
N GLU A 6 0.00 21.70 19.23
CA GLU A 6 0.05 22.08 17.82
C GLU A 6 1.00 23.26 17.57
N ALA A 7 1.39 23.42 16.31
CA ALA A 7 2.18 24.57 15.87
C ALA A 7 1.49 25.25 14.67
N PRO A 8 1.53 26.60 14.61
CA PRO A 8 0.96 27.36 13.52
C PRO A 8 1.81 27.20 12.24
N MET A 9 1.19 26.78 11.16
CA MET A 9 1.79 26.75 9.83
C MET A 9 1.53 28.09 9.14
N ARG A 10 2.60 28.81 8.79
CA ARG A 10 2.54 30.06 8.06
C ARG A 10 3.24 29.93 6.72
N VAL A 11 2.72 30.60 5.70
CA VAL A 11 3.27 30.56 4.34
C VAL A 11 3.42 31.97 3.81
N ARG A 12 4.57 32.30 3.25
CA ARG A 12 4.79 33.54 2.54
C ARG A 12 4.25 33.43 1.13
N LEU A 13 3.22 34.22 0.83
CA LEU A 13 2.58 34.26 -0.48
C LEU A 13 3.00 35.49 -1.25
N ARG A 14 3.19 35.31 -2.55
CA ARG A 14 3.50 36.38 -3.50
C ARG A 14 2.37 36.49 -4.51
N LEU A 15 1.71 37.64 -4.51
CA LEU A 15 0.70 38.01 -5.50
C LEU A 15 1.35 38.90 -6.56
N LYS A 16 1.42 38.38 -7.80
CA LYS A 16 1.94 39.13 -8.94
C LYS A 16 0.77 39.64 -9.81
N ASN A 17 0.63 40.96 -9.89
CA ASN A 17 -0.29 41.60 -10.83
C ASN A 17 0.44 41.80 -12.17
N LYS A 18 -0.03 41.09 -13.22
CA LYS A 18 0.58 41.18 -14.55
C LYS A 18 0.27 42.48 -15.30
N ILE A 19 -0.86 43.12 -14.96
CA ILE A 19 -1.31 44.36 -15.61
C ILE A 19 -0.49 45.54 -15.07
N LEU A 20 -0.41 45.66 -13.76
CA LEU A 20 0.31 46.74 -13.08
C LEU A 20 1.81 46.48 -12.86
N ASN A 21 2.27 45.30 -13.24
CA ASN A 21 3.63 44.80 -12.98
C ASN A 21 4.09 44.95 -11.53
N THR A 22 3.16 44.88 -10.58
CA THR A 22 3.43 45.00 -9.13
C THR A 22 3.43 43.62 -8.48
N THR A 23 4.25 43.50 -7.42
CA THR A 23 4.31 42.26 -6.64
C THR A 23 4.10 42.63 -5.15
N LYS A 24 3.09 41.97 -4.55
CA LYS A 24 2.81 42.10 -3.11
C LYS A 24 3.15 40.81 -2.41
N GLU A 25 3.95 40.87 -1.36
CA GLU A 25 4.28 39.67 -0.55
C GLU A 25 3.69 39.83 0.86
N GLN A 26 3.16 38.73 1.38
CA GLN A 26 2.60 38.72 2.72
C GLN A 26 2.72 37.33 3.33
N GLU A 27 3.06 37.24 4.60
CA GLU A 27 2.99 36.02 5.38
C GLU A 27 1.55 35.81 5.87
N ILE A 28 1.01 34.60 5.60
CA ILE A 28 -0.36 34.25 5.93
C ILE A 28 -0.35 33.00 6.79
N PHE A 29 -1.16 33.01 7.85
CA PHE A 29 -1.49 31.81 8.63
C PHE A 29 -2.32 30.86 7.77
N MET A 30 -1.97 29.57 7.76
CA MET A 30 -2.66 28.54 6.97
C MET A 30 -3.48 27.59 7.84
N ALA A 31 -2.90 27.04 8.88
CA ALA A 31 -3.55 26.13 9.79
C ALA A 31 -2.68 25.90 11.04
N ASP A 32 -3.32 25.51 12.15
CA ASP A 32 -2.64 24.87 13.26
C ASP A 32 -2.48 23.39 12.95
N PHE A 33 -1.25 22.88 13.12
CA PHE A 33 -0.91 21.50 12.79
C PHE A 33 -0.55 20.75 14.07
N PRO A 34 -1.33 19.72 14.47
CA PRO A 34 -1.00 18.92 15.64
C PRO A 34 0.37 18.24 15.51
N LEU A 35 1.19 18.37 16.54
CA LEU A 35 2.52 17.79 16.59
C LEU A 35 2.49 16.44 17.30
N MET A 36 3.32 15.51 16.82
CA MET A 36 3.53 14.24 17.48
C MET A 36 4.38 14.42 18.73
N THR A 37 3.98 13.79 19.82
CA THR A 37 4.78 13.72 21.05
C THR A 37 5.98 12.79 20.88
N VAL A 38 6.90 12.82 21.84
CA VAL A 38 8.07 11.92 21.86
C VAL A 38 7.67 10.43 21.96
N HIS A 39 6.45 10.15 22.40
CA HIS A 39 5.90 8.80 22.54
C HIS A 39 5.11 8.34 21.30
N GLY A 40 5.05 9.13 20.22
CA GLY A 40 4.32 8.78 19.01
C GLY A 40 2.81 9.02 19.07
N THR A 41 2.34 9.78 20.04
CA THR A 41 0.93 10.12 20.26
C THR A 41 0.64 11.57 19.85
N PHE A 42 -0.64 11.95 19.84
CA PHE A 42 -1.10 13.31 19.59
C PHE A 42 -2.01 13.78 20.74
N ILE A 43 -1.84 15.00 21.20
CA ILE A 43 -2.72 15.60 22.20
C ILE A 43 -3.68 16.54 21.49
N VAL A 44 -4.95 16.18 21.47
CA VAL A 44 -6.01 16.93 20.77
C VAL A 44 -7.16 17.23 21.73
N ASN A 45 -7.47 18.51 21.93
CA ASN A 45 -8.48 18.98 22.87
C ASN A 45 -8.25 18.46 24.31
N GLY A 46 -6.99 18.33 24.73
CA GLY A 46 -6.61 17.81 26.05
C GLY A 46 -6.67 16.30 26.21
N VAL A 47 -6.91 15.56 25.12
CA VAL A 47 -7.01 14.10 25.10
C VAL A 47 -5.83 13.54 24.30
N GLU A 48 -5.15 12.53 24.85
CA GLU A 48 -4.09 11.81 24.17
C GLU A 48 -4.69 10.78 23.20
N ARG A 49 -4.26 10.84 21.95
CA ARG A 49 -4.75 10.01 20.85
C ARG A 49 -3.61 9.29 20.15
N VAL A 50 -3.90 8.07 19.71
CA VAL A 50 -3.04 7.28 18.84
C VAL A 50 -3.67 7.23 17.46
N VAL A 51 -2.89 7.58 16.43
CA VAL A 51 -3.29 7.36 15.05
C VAL A 51 -2.78 5.98 14.64
N VAL A 52 -3.67 5.00 14.63
CA VAL A 52 -3.35 3.61 14.32
C VAL A 52 -2.96 3.48 12.85
N PRO A 53 -1.79 2.90 12.53
CA PRO A 53 -1.38 2.61 11.15
C PRO A 53 -2.38 1.68 10.45
N GLN A 54 -2.59 1.93 9.16
CA GLN A 54 -3.52 1.16 8.34
C GLN A 54 -2.77 0.16 7.46
N LEU A 55 -3.17 -1.11 7.52
CA LEU A 55 -2.71 -2.14 6.60
C LEU A 55 -3.60 -2.16 5.35
N ALA A 56 -3.06 -1.76 4.21
CA ALA A 56 -3.79 -1.63 2.96
C ALA A 56 -3.07 -2.39 1.83
N ARG A 57 -3.79 -2.71 0.75
CA ARG A 57 -3.17 -3.25 -0.45
C ARG A 57 -2.15 -2.26 -1.00
N SER A 58 -0.98 -2.75 -1.40
CA SER A 58 0.06 -1.94 -2.01
C SER A 58 -0.37 -1.40 -3.38
N PHE A 59 0.23 -0.31 -3.79
CA PHE A 59 0.08 0.21 -5.15
C PHE A 59 0.93 -0.61 -6.14
N GLY A 60 0.55 -0.60 -7.41
CA GLY A 60 1.25 -1.32 -8.47
C GLY A 60 0.31 -2.10 -9.37
N VAL A 61 0.83 -3.16 -9.98
CA VAL A 61 0.07 -4.06 -10.85
C VAL A 61 -0.05 -5.42 -10.17
N PHE A 62 -1.25 -5.98 -10.21
CA PHE A 62 -1.59 -7.30 -9.69
C PHE A 62 -2.23 -8.11 -10.81
N PHE A 63 -1.86 -9.38 -10.89
CA PHE A 63 -2.41 -10.33 -11.85
C PHE A 63 -3.32 -11.29 -11.11
N ASP A 64 -4.56 -11.37 -11.55
CA ASP A 64 -5.58 -12.25 -11.01
C ASP A 64 -6.23 -13.04 -12.14
N ALA A 65 -7.00 -14.06 -11.80
CA ALA A 65 -7.70 -14.89 -12.75
C ALA A 65 -9.19 -14.95 -12.43
N ASP A 66 -10.00 -14.76 -13.47
CA ASP A 66 -11.44 -15.02 -13.41
C ASP A 66 -11.73 -16.39 -14.02
N GLU A 67 -12.56 -17.19 -13.36
CA GLU A 67 -13.01 -18.48 -13.91
C GLU A 67 -14.32 -18.30 -14.68
N ILE A 68 -14.27 -18.54 -15.99
CA ILE A 68 -15.42 -18.46 -16.89
C ILE A 68 -15.62 -19.82 -17.55
N LYS A 69 -16.73 -20.48 -17.26
CA LYS A 69 -17.10 -21.79 -17.83
C LYS A 69 -16.02 -22.88 -17.63
N GLY A 70 -15.36 -22.89 -16.47
CA GLY A 70 -14.29 -23.85 -16.13
C GLY A 70 -12.93 -23.56 -16.76
N HIS A 71 -12.76 -22.42 -17.43
CA HIS A 71 -11.47 -21.94 -17.91
C HIS A 71 -11.02 -20.70 -17.11
N ARG A 72 -9.75 -20.66 -16.75
CA ARG A 72 -9.13 -19.52 -16.05
C ARG A 72 -8.62 -18.51 -17.07
N TYR A 73 -9.03 -17.26 -16.91
CA TYR A 73 -8.60 -16.13 -17.72
C TYR A 73 -7.87 -15.12 -16.86
N PHE A 74 -6.57 -14.96 -17.08
CA PHE A 74 -5.77 -14.02 -16.35
C PHE A 74 -6.02 -12.59 -16.82
N GLY A 75 -6.08 -11.70 -15.85
CA GLY A 75 -6.18 -10.26 -16.04
C GLY A 75 -5.13 -9.51 -15.24
N ALA A 76 -5.13 -8.19 -15.35
CA ALA A 76 -4.26 -7.31 -14.58
C ALA A 76 -5.05 -6.16 -13.97
N LYS A 77 -4.82 -5.88 -12.67
CA LYS A 77 -5.38 -4.72 -11.97
C LYS A 77 -4.27 -3.72 -11.69
N ILE A 78 -4.37 -2.54 -12.24
CA ILE A 78 -3.43 -1.43 -12.04
C ILE A 78 -4.02 -0.53 -10.95
N ILE A 79 -3.36 -0.51 -9.79
CA ILE A 79 -3.80 0.22 -8.60
C ILE A 79 -2.83 1.37 -8.33
N PRO A 80 -3.18 2.62 -8.69
CA PRO A 80 -2.39 3.79 -8.36
C PRO A 80 -2.62 4.23 -6.91
N SER A 81 -1.69 5.01 -6.39
CA SER A 81 -1.88 5.74 -5.12
C SER A 81 -2.94 6.83 -5.23
N ARG A 82 -3.02 7.42 -6.41
CA ARG A 82 -4.01 8.44 -6.76
C ARG A 82 -4.40 8.30 -8.23
N GLY A 83 -5.67 8.39 -8.54
CA GLY A 83 -6.21 8.31 -9.88
C GLY A 83 -7.13 7.12 -10.08
N VAL A 84 -7.45 6.87 -11.32
CA VAL A 84 -8.39 5.81 -11.71
C VAL A 84 -7.74 4.44 -11.70
N TRP A 85 -8.47 3.45 -11.24
CA TRP A 85 -8.08 2.04 -11.38
C TRP A 85 -8.31 1.61 -12.81
N ALA A 86 -7.37 0.88 -13.37
CA ALA A 86 -7.50 0.27 -14.68
C ALA A 86 -7.36 -1.26 -14.55
N GLU A 87 -8.26 -1.98 -15.18
CA GLU A 87 -8.28 -3.44 -15.19
C GLU A 87 -8.15 -3.90 -16.65
N VAL A 88 -7.20 -4.76 -16.94
CA VAL A 88 -7.07 -5.46 -18.22
C VAL A 88 -7.67 -6.85 -18.02
N LEU A 89 -8.66 -7.21 -18.80
CA LEU A 89 -9.43 -8.45 -18.68
C LEU A 89 -9.27 -9.27 -19.94
N SER A 90 -8.88 -10.53 -19.79
CA SER A 90 -8.96 -11.50 -20.88
C SER A 90 -10.36 -12.11 -20.92
N GLU A 91 -10.85 -12.34 -22.12
CA GLU A 91 -12.18 -12.88 -22.37
C GLU A 91 -12.11 -14.13 -23.28
N PRO A 92 -13.17 -14.94 -23.31
CA PRO A 92 -13.27 -16.01 -24.30
C PRO A 92 -13.03 -15.50 -25.73
N ASP A 93 -12.69 -16.41 -26.65
CA ASP A 93 -12.40 -16.10 -28.05
C ASP A 93 -11.16 -15.22 -28.29
N ASN A 94 -10.19 -15.29 -27.36
CA ASN A 94 -8.96 -14.50 -27.45
C ASN A 94 -9.23 -13.00 -27.58
N GLN A 95 -10.20 -12.50 -26.85
CA GLN A 95 -10.48 -11.08 -26.73
C GLN A 95 -9.86 -10.52 -25.45
N MET A 96 -9.51 -9.24 -25.49
CA MET A 96 -8.99 -8.50 -24.35
C MET A 96 -9.67 -7.13 -24.24
N SER A 97 -10.15 -6.82 -23.07
CA SER A 97 -10.83 -5.58 -22.76
C SER A 97 -10.20 -4.84 -21.60
N VAL A 98 -10.47 -3.55 -21.51
CA VAL A 98 -10.06 -2.67 -20.41
C VAL A 98 -11.30 -2.13 -19.72
N ARG A 99 -11.24 -2.09 -18.40
CA ARG A 99 -12.22 -1.42 -17.56
C ARG A 99 -11.53 -0.33 -16.76
N ILE A 100 -12.03 0.89 -16.80
CA ILE A 100 -11.52 2.02 -16.01
C ILE A 100 -12.56 2.41 -14.97
N ASP A 101 -12.11 2.53 -13.70
CA ASP A 101 -12.91 2.97 -12.55
C ASP A 101 -14.24 2.17 -12.39
N LYS A 102 -14.18 0.85 -12.65
CA LYS A 102 -15.32 -0.09 -12.58
C LYS A 102 -16.50 0.27 -13.51
N LYS A 103 -16.27 1.11 -14.52
CA LYS A 103 -17.27 1.49 -15.52
C LYS A 103 -17.39 0.42 -16.63
N ARG A 104 -18.06 0.77 -17.73
CA ARG A 104 -18.23 -0.15 -18.86
C ARG A 104 -16.89 -0.48 -19.51
N LYS A 105 -16.69 -1.75 -19.85
CA LYS A 105 -15.49 -2.22 -20.54
C LYS A 105 -15.48 -1.80 -22.02
N PHE A 106 -14.28 -1.64 -22.56
CA PHE A 106 -13.99 -1.38 -23.97
C PHE A 106 -12.77 -2.18 -24.42
N GLY A 107 -12.56 -2.34 -25.72
CA GLY A 107 -11.45 -3.12 -26.26
C GLY A 107 -10.08 -2.58 -25.90
N ILE A 108 -9.07 -3.48 -25.85
CA ILE A 108 -7.68 -3.10 -25.56
C ILE A 108 -7.05 -2.25 -26.66
N VAL A 109 -7.45 -2.45 -27.93
CA VAL A 109 -6.91 -1.69 -29.07
C VAL A 109 -7.22 -0.21 -28.96
N PRO A 110 -8.46 0.25 -28.68
CA PRO A 110 -8.72 1.65 -28.34
C PRO A 110 -7.82 2.21 -27.24
N MET A 111 -7.52 1.44 -26.20
CA MET A 111 -6.61 1.89 -25.13
C MET A 111 -5.21 2.15 -25.67
N LEU A 112 -4.65 1.22 -26.45
CA LEU A 112 -3.31 1.38 -27.04
C LEU A 112 -3.24 2.58 -27.98
N ARG A 113 -4.26 2.79 -28.83
CA ARG A 113 -4.33 3.96 -29.71
C ARG A 113 -4.42 5.28 -28.95
N ALA A 114 -5.22 5.31 -27.87
CA ALA A 114 -5.35 6.48 -27.02
C ALA A 114 -4.06 6.80 -26.24
N MET A 115 -3.28 5.77 -25.91
CA MET A 115 -1.94 5.92 -25.28
C MET A 115 -0.86 6.42 -26.27
N GLY A 116 -1.21 6.60 -27.56
CA GLY A 116 -0.33 7.24 -28.55
C GLY A 116 0.32 6.30 -29.57
N PHE A 117 -0.22 5.10 -29.78
CA PHE A 117 0.17 4.25 -30.90
C PHE A 117 -0.66 4.60 -32.14
N GLY A 118 0.00 5.20 -33.13
CA GLY A 118 -0.68 5.75 -34.32
C GLY A 118 -1.03 4.74 -35.41
N SER A 119 -0.34 3.60 -35.51
CA SER A 119 -0.55 2.58 -36.54
C SER A 119 -0.58 1.17 -35.97
N ASP A 120 -1.17 0.24 -36.72
CA ASP A 120 -1.24 -1.18 -36.36
C ASP A 120 0.18 -1.78 -36.26
N ASP A 121 1.09 -1.43 -37.19
CA ASP A 121 2.48 -1.88 -37.15
C ASP A 121 3.21 -1.35 -35.91
N ALA A 122 2.97 -0.11 -35.51
CA ALA A 122 3.57 0.46 -34.29
C ALA A 122 3.10 -0.28 -33.03
N ILE A 123 1.82 -0.70 -32.98
CA ILE A 123 1.30 -1.51 -31.89
C ILE A 123 1.99 -2.88 -31.86
N VAL A 124 1.98 -3.62 -32.98
CA VAL A 124 2.58 -4.95 -33.06
C VAL A 124 4.08 -4.95 -32.72
N ASN A 125 4.82 -3.98 -33.26
CA ASN A 125 6.26 -3.88 -33.03
C ASN A 125 6.65 -3.45 -31.60
N SER A 126 5.70 -2.97 -30.81
CA SER A 126 5.94 -2.63 -29.39
C SER A 126 6.04 -3.85 -28.48
N PHE A 127 5.53 -5.00 -28.90
CA PHE A 127 5.62 -6.28 -28.18
C PHE A 127 6.92 -7.02 -28.52
N VAL A 128 7.49 -7.71 -27.55
CA VAL A 128 8.76 -8.44 -27.72
C VAL A 128 8.51 -9.89 -28.19
N SER A 129 7.57 -10.59 -27.53
CA SER A 129 7.25 -11.98 -27.80
C SER A 129 6.50 -12.16 -29.11
N ASP A 130 6.88 -13.17 -29.90
CA ASP A 130 6.20 -13.48 -31.16
C ASP A 130 4.75 -13.97 -30.94
N ASP A 131 4.49 -14.67 -29.85
CA ASP A 131 3.15 -15.08 -29.44
C ASP A 131 2.28 -13.87 -29.11
N ALA A 132 2.81 -12.89 -28.42
CA ALA A 132 2.11 -11.64 -28.14
C ALA A 132 1.82 -10.86 -29.41
N LYS A 133 2.78 -10.79 -30.34
CA LYS A 133 2.56 -10.16 -31.66
C LYS A 133 1.45 -10.84 -32.46
N ALA A 134 1.43 -12.16 -32.49
CA ALA A 134 0.39 -12.94 -33.18
C ALA A 134 -0.99 -12.71 -32.53
N TYR A 135 -1.05 -12.71 -31.18
CA TYR A 135 -2.27 -12.46 -30.43
C TYR A 135 -2.82 -11.04 -30.73
N VAL A 136 -1.96 -10.04 -30.67
CA VAL A 136 -2.33 -8.63 -30.90
C VAL A 136 -2.76 -8.39 -32.36
N LYS A 137 -2.13 -9.06 -33.36
CA LYS A 137 -2.58 -9.01 -34.75
C LYS A 137 -4.02 -9.48 -34.90
N ASN A 138 -4.38 -10.60 -34.28
CA ASN A 138 -5.74 -11.11 -34.27
C ASN A 138 -6.74 -10.14 -33.63
N LEU A 139 -6.32 -9.42 -32.57
CA LEU A 139 -7.16 -8.36 -31.96
C LEU A 139 -7.36 -7.17 -32.89
N LEU A 140 -6.30 -6.72 -33.59
CA LEU A 140 -6.35 -5.61 -34.54
C LEU A 140 -7.23 -5.91 -35.76
N GLU A 141 -7.28 -7.16 -36.23
CA GLU A 141 -8.16 -7.61 -37.32
C GLU A 141 -9.63 -7.59 -36.91
N LYS A 142 -9.94 -7.94 -35.67
CA LYS A 142 -11.31 -7.95 -35.14
C LYS A 142 -11.82 -6.56 -34.74
N ASP A 143 -10.94 -5.59 -34.51
CA ASP A 143 -11.30 -4.25 -34.04
C ASP A 143 -11.69 -3.33 -35.21
N THR A 144 -12.80 -2.62 -35.03
CA THR A 144 -13.31 -1.68 -36.01
C THR A 144 -12.68 -0.30 -35.93
N ILE A 145 -12.03 0.03 -34.81
CA ILE A 145 -11.44 1.34 -34.53
C ILE A 145 -10.02 1.38 -35.11
N LYS A 146 -9.82 2.30 -36.10
CA LYS A 146 -8.53 2.39 -36.80
C LYS A 146 -7.76 3.66 -36.47
N THR A 147 -8.38 4.68 -35.92
CA THR A 147 -7.75 5.95 -35.61
C THR A 147 -7.74 6.28 -34.13
N SER A 148 -6.76 7.08 -33.67
CA SER A 148 -6.71 7.56 -32.28
C SER A 148 -7.89 8.43 -31.92
N HIS A 149 -8.45 9.20 -32.88
CA HIS A 149 -9.63 10.02 -32.63
C HIS A 149 -10.88 9.19 -32.35
N GLU A 150 -11.11 8.13 -33.11
CA GLU A 150 -12.20 7.19 -32.87
C GLU A 150 -12.02 6.50 -31.50
N ALA A 151 -10.77 6.14 -31.14
CA ALA A 151 -10.46 5.53 -29.87
C ALA A 151 -10.81 6.43 -28.68
N TYR A 152 -10.44 7.71 -28.73
CA TYR A 152 -10.82 8.68 -27.69
C TYR A 152 -12.35 8.80 -27.54
N VAL A 153 -13.07 8.88 -28.66
CA VAL A 153 -14.54 9.00 -28.66
C VAL A 153 -15.19 7.75 -28.06
N GLU A 154 -14.71 6.55 -28.44
CA GLU A 154 -15.24 5.28 -27.88
C GLU A 154 -15.00 5.19 -26.38
N ILE A 155 -13.79 5.48 -25.91
CA ILE A 155 -13.44 5.48 -24.47
C ILE A 155 -14.32 6.49 -23.73
N TYR A 156 -14.48 7.69 -24.27
CA TYR A 156 -15.29 8.74 -23.64
C TYR A 156 -16.74 8.32 -23.48
N LYS A 157 -17.37 7.74 -24.52
CA LYS A 157 -18.75 7.23 -24.51
C LYS A 157 -18.93 6.14 -23.44
N ARG A 158 -17.91 5.27 -23.21
CA ARG A 158 -17.96 4.21 -22.20
C ARG A 158 -17.77 4.75 -20.77
N LEU A 159 -17.01 5.82 -20.63
CA LEU A 159 -16.73 6.42 -19.32
C LEU A 159 -17.73 7.51 -18.92
N ARG A 160 -18.40 8.16 -19.89
CA ARG A 160 -19.40 9.20 -19.66
C ARG A 160 -20.65 8.96 -20.50
N ASP A 161 -21.65 8.38 -19.85
CA ASP A 161 -22.94 8.17 -20.50
C ASP A 161 -23.68 9.52 -20.69
N GLY A 162 -24.15 9.77 -21.91
CA GLY A 162 -25.04 10.89 -22.20
C GLY A 162 -24.35 12.20 -22.62
N ASP A 163 -23.03 12.33 -22.49
CA ASP A 163 -22.33 13.53 -22.96
C ASP A 163 -21.99 13.45 -24.46
N MET A 164 -22.06 14.59 -25.18
CA MET A 164 -21.59 14.66 -26.56
C MET A 164 -20.07 14.48 -26.63
N ALA A 165 -19.64 13.45 -27.34
CA ALA A 165 -18.23 13.12 -27.51
C ALA A 165 -17.69 13.79 -28.77
N THR A 166 -17.01 14.94 -28.65
CA THR A 166 -16.13 15.45 -29.69
C THR A 166 -14.72 14.87 -29.51
N PRO A 167 -13.95 14.66 -30.59
CA PRO A 167 -12.60 14.10 -30.50
C PRO A 167 -11.68 14.90 -29.55
N GLU A 168 -11.77 16.24 -29.58
CA GLU A 168 -10.95 17.13 -28.76
C GLU A 168 -11.28 17.00 -27.26
N ASN A 169 -12.58 17.06 -26.91
CA ASN A 169 -13.02 16.89 -25.52
C ASN A 169 -12.70 15.50 -24.99
N ALA A 170 -12.84 14.48 -25.82
CA ALA A 170 -12.55 13.11 -25.48
C ALA A 170 -11.04 12.90 -25.22
N LYS A 171 -10.19 13.52 -26.05
CA LYS A 171 -8.74 13.51 -25.86
C LYS A 171 -8.35 14.24 -24.58
N GLU A 172 -8.83 15.46 -24.36
CA GLU A 172 -8.53 16.23 -23.14
C GLU A 172 -8.96 15.48 -21.87
N TYR A 173 -10.10 14.82 -21.91
CA TYR A 173 -10.59 13.98 -20.81
C TYR A 173 -9.64 12.81 -20.54
N PHE A 174 -9.23 12.05 -21.57
CA PHE A 174 -8.34 10.92 -21.45
C PHE A 174 -6.95 11.36 -20.92
N ASP A 175 -6.37 12.39 -21.50
CA ASP A 175 -5.08 12.95 -21.08
C ASP A 175 -5.12 13.42 -19.62
N THR A 176 -6.26 13.99 -19.20
CA THR A 176 -6.48 14.41 -17.82
C THR A 176 -6.51 13.23 -16.84
N LEU A 177 -7.09 12.08 -17.23
CA LEU A 177 -7.15 10.89 -16.36
C LEU A 177 -5.76 10.36 -15.98
N PHE A 178 -4.81 10.39 -16.91
CA PHE A 178 -3.45 9.88 -16.73
C PHE A 178 -2.39 10.98 -16.54
N SER A 179 -2.83 12.24 -16.38
CA SER A 179 -1.92 13.36 -16.12
C SER A 179 -1.24 13.24 -14.75
N SER A 180 -0.03 13.79 -14.61
CA SER A 180 0.71 13.82 -13.35
C SER A 180 -0.02 14.54 -12.20
N GLU A 181 -0.97 15.42 -12.53
CA GLU A 181 -1.80 16.09 -11.52
C GLU A 181 -2.86 15.17 -10.92
N ARG A 182 -3.39 14.22 -11.69
CA ARG A 182 -4.49 13.34 -11.28
C ARG A 182 -4.09 11.90 -11.06
N TYR A 183 -3.03 11.42 -11.71
CA TYR A 183 -2.57 10.04 -11.64
C TYR A 183 -1.18 9.95 -11.00
N ASP A 184 -1.01 9.05 -10.04
CA ASP A 184 0.24 8.85 -9.34
C ASP A 184 0.35 7.40 -8.85
N LEU A 185 1.30 6.64 -9.39
CA LEU A 185 1.63 5.28 -8.93
C LEU A 185 2.35 5.28 -7.58
N SER A 186 2.84 6.42 -7.13
CA SER A 186 3.78 6.59 -6.00
C SER A 186 5.16 5.94 -6.25
N PRO A 187 6.18 6.28 -5.45
CA PRO A 187 7.48 5.58 -5.52
C PRO A 187 7.34 4.07 -5.27
N VAL A 188 6.46 3.68 -4.35
CA VAL A 188 6.22 2.26 -4.01
C VAL A 188 5.65 1.48 -5.19
N GLY A 189 4.60 2.02 -5.83
CA GLY A 189 3.98 1.38 -6.99
C GLY A 189 4.93 1.27 -8.16
N ARG A 190 5.73 2.32 -8.44
CA ARG A 190 6.74 2.31 -9.50
C ARG A 190 7.87 1.31 -9.20
N PHE A 191 8.38 1.29 -7.96
CA PHE A 191 9.40 0.32 -7.55
C PHE A 191 8.92 -1.13 -7.74
N ARG A 192 7.69 -1.46 -7.28
CA ARG A 192 7.11 -2.80 -7.47
C ARG A 192 6.93 -3.14 -8.93
N PHE A 193 6.45 -2.20 -9.73
CA PHE A 193 6.31 -2.36 -11.18
C PHE A 193 7.65 -2.67 -11.84
N ASN A 194 8.66 -1.84 -11.58
CA ASN A 194 9.98 -2.03 -12.15
C ASN A 194 10.62 -3.35 -11.74
N LYS A 195 10.50 -3.73 -10.43
CA LYS A 195 10.99 -5.01 -9.92
C LYS A 195 10.30 -6.21 -10.60
N ARG A 196 8.99 -6.13 -10.82
CA ARG A 196 8.20 -7.19 -11.48
C ARG A 196 8.64 -7.43 -12.92
N PHE A 197 8.88 -6.36 -13.67
CA PHE A 197 9.20 -6.42 -15.08
C PHE A 197 10.71 -6.33 -15.38
N GLY A 198 11.59 -6.47 -14.39
CA GLY A 198 13.04 -6.41 -14.55
C GLY A 198 13.54 -5.07 -15.11
N MET A 199 12.81 -3.98 -14.84
CA MET A 199 13.21 -2.64 -15.26
C MET A 199 14.20 -2.02 -14.27
N PRO A 200 15.00 -1.02 -14.69
CA PRO A 200 15.93 -0.32 -13.81
C PRO A 200 15.20 0.24 -12.57
N LEU A 201 15.78 0.01 -11.39
CA LEU A 201 15.26 0.50 -10.11
C LEU A 201 15.76 1.91 -9.79
N GLU A 202 16.75 2.40 -10.51
CA GLU A 202 17.35 3.73 -10.39
C GLU A 202 17.31 4.47 -11.73
N GLY A 203 17.39 5.81 -11.68
CA GLY A 203 17.37 6.68 -12.86
C GLY A 203 15.99 7.26 -13.17
N LYS A 204 15.89 7.97 -14.31
CA LYS A 204 14.68 8.72 -14.71
C LYS A 204 13.42 7.87 -14.84
N ASP A 205 13.53 6.62 -15.24
CA ASP A 205 12.39 5.73 -15.39
C ASP A 205 11.84 5.25 -14.03
N SER A 206 12.69 5.17 -13.00
CA SER A 206 12.26 4.86 -11.64
C SER A 206 11.53 6.05 -10.97
N GLU A 207 11.78 7.26 -11.43
CA GLU A 207 11.11 8.48 -10.91
C GLU A 207 9.75 8.74 -11.57
N ARG A 208 9.44 8.08 -12.70
CA ARG A 208 8.18 8.25 -13.42
C ARG A 208 7.02 7.71 -12.58
N ARG A 209 6.09 8.58 -12.24
CA ARG A 209 4.92 8.26 -11.42
C ARG A 209 3.63 8.02 -12.19
N THR A 210 3.62 8.34 -13.49
CA THR A 210 2.47 8.12 -14.37
C THR A 210 2.63 6.83 -15.16
N LEU A 211 1.51 6.28 -15.59
CA LEU A 211 1.47 5.11 -16.46
C LEU A 211 1.88 5.53 -17.88
N SER A 212 2.88 4.87 -18.45
CA SER A 212 3.31 5.11 -19.83
C SER A 212 2.76 4.05 -20.79
N LYS A 213 2.85 4.32 -22.09
CA LYS A 213 2.44 3.35 -23.11
C LYS A 213 3.26 2.06 -23.07
N GLU A 214 4.56 2.16 -22.76
CA GLU A 214 5.46 1.02 -22.59
C GLU A 214 5.07 0.18 -21.39
N ASP A 215 4.61 0.80 -20.31
CA ASP A 215 4.12 0.09 -19.12
C ASP A 215 2.88 -0.74 -19.47
N VAL A 216 1.94 -0.18 -20.24
CA VAL A 216 0.71 -0.87 -20.65
C VAL A 216 1.05 -2.06 -21.56
N VAL A 217 1.98 -1.91 -22.49
CA VAL A 217 2.44 -3.01 -23.35
C VAL A 217 3.01 -4.16 -22.53
N LYS A 218 3.88 -3.88 -21.56
CA LYS A 218 4.45 -4.91 -20.67
C LYS A 218 3.40 -5.64 -19.85
N ILE A 219 2.38 -4.92 -19.36
CA ILE A 219 1.27 -5.53 -18.63
C ILE A 219 0.51 -6.49 -19.55
N ILE A 220 0.17 -6.05 -20.76
CA ILE A 220 -0.56 -6.87 -21.74
C ILE A 220 0.25 -8.11 -22.12
N GLU A 221 1.54 -7.93 -22.41
CA GLU A 221 2.44 -9.04 -22.75
C GLU A 221 2.49 -10.08 -21.63
N HIS A 222 2.59 -9.64 -20.38
CA HIS A 222 2.60 -10.54 -19.23
C HIS A 222 1.26 -11.26 -19.05
N VAL A 223 0.11 -10.60 -19.27
CA VAL A 223 -1.21 -11.23 -19.26
C VAL A 223 -1.30 -12.32 -20.34
N ILE A 224 -0.78 -12.05 -21.54
CA ILE A 224 -0.76 -13.07 -22.62
C ILE A 224 0.09 -14.27 -22.22
N VAL A 225 1.28 -14.04 -21.64
CA VAL A 225 2.17 -15.12 -21.15
C VAL A 225 1.49 -15.93 -20.06
N LEU A 226 0.82 -15.31 -19.09
CA LEU A 226 0.10 -16.02 -18.03
C LEU A 226 -1.04 -16.89 -18.58
N ASN A 227 -1.81 -16.40 -19.56
CA ASN A 227 -2.86 -17.18 -20.20
C ASN A 227 -2.32 -18.34 -21.06
N ALA A 228 -1.10 -18.22 -21.59
CA ALA A 228 -0.45 -19.29 -22.36
C ALA A 228 0.27 -20.32 -21.48
N THR A 229 0.59 -19.97 -20.23
CA THR A 229 1.35 -20.83 -19.30
C THR A 229 0.42 -21.82 -18.59
N PRO A 230 0.58 -23.14 -18.75
CA PRO A 230 -0.17 -24.10 -17.98
C PRO A 230 0.09 -23.96 -16.47
N ASN A 231 -0.96 -24.03 -15.68
CA ASN A 231 -0.90 -23.89 -14.21
C ASN A 231 -0.28 -22.58 -13.70
N ALA A 232 -0.40 -21.48 -14.45
CA ALA A 232 -0.04 -20.16 -13.96
C ALA A 232 -0.80 -19.84 -12.66
N VAL A 233 -0.12 -19.15 -11.75
CA VAL A 233 -0.65 -18.79 -10.43
C VAL A 233 -0.92 -17.28 -10.40
N GLU A 234 -2.06 -16.93 -9.85
CA GLU A 234 -2.41 -15.53 -9.59
C GLU A 234 -1.58 -14.92 -8.46
N ASP A 235 -1.51 -13.59 -8.44
CA ASP A 235 -0.81 -12.90 -7.37
C ASP A 235 -1.61 -12.99 -6.07
N ASP A 236 -0.94 -13.43 -5.01
CA ASP A 236 -1.52 -13.44 -3.67
C ASP A 236 -1.63 -12.02 -3.12
N ILE A 237 -2.88 -11.57 -2.99
CA ILE A 237 -3.21 -10.22 -2.53
C ILE A 237 -3.12 -10.07 -1.01
N ASP A 238 -3.20 -11.16 -0.26
CA ASP A 238 -3.13 -11.18 1.21
C ASP A 238 -1.70 -11.38 1.74
N HIS A 239 -0.78 -11.74 0.87
CA HIS A 239 0.63 -11.81 1.16
C HIS A 239 1.19 -10.45 1.64
N LEU A 240 1.96 -10.41 2.75
CA LEU A 240 2.50 -9.16 3.32
C LEU A 240 3.52 -8.43 2.41
N GLY A 241 3.99 -9.07 1.36
CA GLY A 241 4.69 -8.40 0.25
C GLY A 241 3.77 -7.58 -0.65
N SER A 242 2.47 -7.90 -0.66
CA SER A 242 1.42 -7.21 -1.43
C SER A 242 0.57 -6.27 -0.59
N ARG A 243 0.68 -6.34 0.72
CA ARG A 243 0.04 -5.42 1.69
C ARG A 243 1.10 -4.52 2.32
N ARG A 244 0.78 -3.26 2.50
CA ARG A 244 1.69 -2.26 3.08
C ARG A 244 1.03 -1.50 4.22
N VAL A 245 1.86 -0.95 5.08
CA VAL A 245 1.41 -0.11 6.20
C VAL A 245 1.39 1.36 5.76
N ARG A 246 0.26 2.02 6.00
CA ARG A 246 0.08 3.46 5.79
C ARG A 246 0.13 4.17 7.13
N PHE A 247 1.09 5.06 7.30
CA PHE A 247 1.23 5.87 8.50
C PHE A 247 0.42 7.16 8.46
N VAL A 248 0.38 7.82 9.60
CA VAL A 248 -0.31 9.11 9.79
C VAL A 248 0.03 10.14 8.71
N GLY A 249 1.30 10.24 8.32
CA GLY A 249 1.76 11.19 7.30
C GLY A 249 1.07 11.01 5.95
N GLU A 250 0.96 9.77 5.47
CA GLU A 250 0.29 9.46 4.20
C GLU A 250 -1.22 9.71 4.27
N MET A 251 -1.86 9.29 5.37
CA MET A 251 -3.30 9.49 5.58
C MET A 251 -3.64 10.98 5.70
N MET A 252 -2.81 11.74 6.43
CA MET A 252 -2.95 13.18 6.57
C MET A 252 -2.71 13.92 5.25
N ALA A 253 -1.70 13.50 4.46
CA ALA A 253 -1.41 14.10 3.16
C ALA A 253 -2.62 14.03 2.21
N ALA A 254 -3.40 12.96 2.24
CA ALA A 254 -4.62 12.84 1.46
C ALA A 254 -5.68 13.87 1.88
N LYS A 255 -5.87 14.09 3.19
CA LYS A 255 -6.79 15.09 3.74
C LYS A 255 -6.35 16.53 3.45
N VAL A 256 -5.06 16.80 3.65
CA VAL A 256 -4.45 18.12 3.32
C VAL A 256 -4.64 18.43 1.84
N ARG A 257 -4.37 17.47 0.95
CA ARG A 257 -4.58 17.66 -0.50
C ARG A 257 -6.02 18.02 -0.84
N THR A 258 -7.00 17.37 -0.20
CA THR A 258 -8.42 17.70 -0.39
C THR A 258 -8.71 19.15 0.06
N GLY A 259 -8.21 19.56 1.22
CA GLY A 259 -8.33 20.93 1.73
C GLY A 259 -7.67 21.96 0.81
N MET A 260 -6.45 21.68 0.33
CA MET A 260 -5.72 22.52 -0.61
C MET A 260 -6.42 22.65 -1.97
N THR A 261 -7.00 21.56 -2.47
CA THR A 261 -7.76 21.59 -3.74
C THR A 261 -9.00 22.48 -3.63
N GLN A 262 -9.72 22.40 -2.52
CA GLN A 262 -10.86 23.26 -2.27
C GLN A 262 -10.43 24.72 -2.10
N MET A 263 -9.32 24.96 -1.40
CA MET A 263 -8.74 26.30 -1.23
C MET A 263 -8.29 26.88 -2.60
N LYS A 264 -7.60 26.09 -3.44
CA LYS A 264 -7.21 26.49 -4.81
C LYS A 264 -8.43 26.96 -5.60
N ARG A 265 -9.54 26.19 -5.56
CA ARG A 265 -10.79 26.56 -6.25
C ARG A 265 -11.37 27.88 -5.73
N ASN A 266 -11.44 28.05 -4.41
CA ASN A 266 -11.91 29.30 -3.79
C ASN A 266 -11.02 30.50 -4.16
N ILE A 267 -9.70 30.31 -4.29
CA ILE A 267 -8.77 31.35 -4.74
C ILE A 267 -9.05 31.71 -6.19
N GLN A 268 -9.22 30.72 -7.06
CA GLN A 268 -9.53 30.95 -8.48
C GLN A 268 -10.85 31.74 -8.66
N ASP A 269 -11.91 31.34 -7.95
CA ASP A 269 -13.20 32.02 -7.99
C ASP A 269 -13.08 33.46 -7.50
N LYS A 270 -12.34 33.70 -6.40
CA LYS A 270 -12.11 35.07 -5.92
C LYS A 270 -11.28 35.90 -6.90
N MET A 271 -10.22 35.34 -7.47
CA MET A 271 -9.37 36.05 -8.42
C MET A 271 -10.10 36.50 -9.68
N SER A 272 -11.21 35.83 -10.06
CA SER A 272 -12.04 36.24 -11.20
C SER A 272 -12.94 37.45 -10.93
N VAL A 273 -13.18 37.79 -9.65
CA VAL A 273 -14.16 38.83 -9.24
C VAL A 273 -13.51 40.05 -8.60
N ILE A 274 -12.26 39.92 -8.13
CA ILE A 274 -11.58 40.92 -7.30
C ILE A 274 -10.90 41.99 -8.17
N ASP A 275 -10.97 43.24 -7.66
CA ASP A 275 -10.25 44.37 -8.20
C ASP A 275 -8.73 44.26 -7.95
N ALA A 276 -7.95 44.29 -9.04
CA ALA A 276 -6.53 43.93 -9.03
C ALA A 276 -5.64 44.94 -8.27
N ASP A 277 -6.11 46.18 -8.08
CA ASP A 277 -5.26 47.30 -7.61
C ASP A 277 -5.12 47.35 -6.09
N THR A 278 -6.19 47.05 -5.36
CA THR A 278 -6.25 47.20 -3.91
C THR A 278 -6.06 45.93 -3.13
N THR A 279 -6.11 44.79 -3.80
CA THR A 279 -6.17 43.46 -3.15
C THR A 279 -4.87 43.04 -2.52
N LEU A 280 -4.96 42.51 -1.28
CA LEU A 280 -3.86 41.87 -0.55
C LEU A 280 -3.95 40.33 -0.63
N PRO A 281 -2.82 39.61 -0.56
CA PRO A 281 -2.83 38.15 -0.56
C PRO A 281 -3.74 37.53 0.51
N VAL A 282 -3.84 38.10 1.70
CA VAL A 282 -4.68 37.63 2.80
C VAL A 282 -6.17 37.64 2.49
N SER A 283 -6.64 38.60 1.68
CA SER A 283 -8.06 38.70 1.32
C SER A 283 -8.50 37.64 0.31
N ILE A 284 -7.56 37.10 -0.47
CA ILE A 284 -7.83 36.08 -1.50
C ILE A 284 -7.90 34.69 -0.88
N VAL A 285 -6.98 34.39 0.07
CA VAL A 285 -6.81 33.06 0.61
C VAL A 285 -7.77 32.82 1.79
N ASN A 286 -8.59 31.77 1.64
CA ASN A 286 -9.43 31.26 2.74
C ASN A 286 -8.83 29.97 3.28
N GLN A 287 -8.25 30.01 4.49
CA GLN A 287 -7.61 28.88 5.13
C GLN A 287 -8.58 27.88 5.80
N ARG A 288 -9.85 28.26 5.99
CA ARG A 288 -10.85 27.42 6.69
C ARG A 288 -10.98 25.99 6.14
N PRO A 289 -11.01 25.76 4.81
CA PRO A 289 -11.12 24.40 4.28
C PRO A 289 -9.95 23.50 4.68
N LEU A 290 -8.73 24.01 4.70
CA LEU A 290 -7.55 23.26 5.11
C LEU A 290 -7.58 22.94 6.61
N GLN A 291 -7.83 23.94 7.43
CA GLN A 291 -7.91 23.80 8.90
C GLN A 291 -9.01 22.81 9.30
N ALA A 292 -10.18 22.87 8.63
CA ALA A 292 -11.27 21.94 8.88
C ALA A 292 -10.90 20.49 8.59
N ARG A 293 -10.15 20.22 7.50
CA ARG A 293 -9.72 18.86 7.16
C ARG A 293 -8.67 18.31 8.11
N ILE A 294 -7.75 19.15 8.59
CA ILE A 294 -6.77 18.74 9.60
C ILE A 294 -7.48 18.39 10.90
N LYS A 295 -8.36 19.26 11.37
CA LYS A 295 -9.12 19.04 12.61
C LYS A 295 -10.03 17.80 12.50
N GLU A 296 -10.75 17.62 11.38
CA GLU A 296 -11.60 16.46 11.11
C GLU A 296 -10.79 15.16 11.22
N PHE A 297 -9.56 15.11 10.67
CA PHE A 297 -8.75 13.91 10.72
C PHE A 297 -8.46 13.46 12.15
N PHE A 298 -7.96 14.34 13.00
CA PHE A 298 -7.59 13.97 14.36
C PHE A 298 -8.79 13.74 15.29
N THR A 299 -9.95 14.35 15.02
CA THR A 299 -11.12 14.24 15.90
C THR A 299 -12.09 13.13 15.50
N THR A 300 -12.29 12.91 14.20
CA THR A 300 -13.39 12.03 13.70
C THR A 300 -12.93 10.84 12.89
N ASN A 301 -11.65 10.75 12.51
CA ASN A 301 -11.16 9.59 11.77
C ASN A 301 -11.21 8.34 12.64
N GLN A 302 -11.68 7.23 12.09
CA GLN A 302 -11.77 5.93 12.77
C GLN A 302 -10.40 5.43 13.27
N LEU A 303 -9.32 5.80 12.62
CA LEU A 303 -7.95 5.41 12.98
C LEU A 303 -7.32 6.34 14.03
N SER A 304 -7.89 7.52 14.27
CA SER A 304 -7.49 8.39 15.39
C SER A 304 -8.29 7.99 16.62
N GLN A 305 -7.68 7.20 17.49
CA GLN A 305 -8.33 6.57 18.64
C GLN A 305 -7.86 7.19 19.95
N PHE A 306 -8.72 7.18 20.95
CA PHE A 306 -8.36 7.47 22.33
C PHE A 306 -7.30 6.44 22.78
N MET A 307 -6.17 6.90 23.33
CA MET A 307 -5.11 6.00 23.79
C MET A 307 -5.61 5.12 24.93
N ASN A 308 -5.40 3.82 24.79
CA ASN A 308 -5.65 2.87 25.88
C ASN A 308 -4.51 3.01 26.90
N GLN A 309 -4.83 3.44 28.11
CA GLN A 309 -3.90 3.71 29.20
C GLN A 309 -4.21 2.90 30.47
N GLU A 310 -4.81 1.73 30.32
CA GLU A 310 -5.11 0.85 31.46
C GLU A 310 -3.81 0.38 32.15
N ASN A 311 -2.79 0.06 31.36
CA ASN A 311 -1.45 -0.26 31.83
C ASN A 311 -0.39 0.08 30.77
N LEU A 312 0.90 -0.01 31.12
CA LEU A 312 2.00 0.31 30.19
C LEU A 312 2.03 -0.62 28.96
N LEU A 313 1.68 -1.89 29.13
CA LEU A 313 1.62 -2.83 28.01
C LEU A 313 0.53 -2.43 27.03
N ALA A 314 -0.65 -2.01 27.51
CA ALA A 314 -1.74 -1.53 26.66
C ALA A 314 -1.33 -0.31 25.84
N GLU A 315 -0.57 0.62 26.39
CA GLU A 315 -0.04 1.79 25.68
C GLU A 315 0.90 1.38 24.54
N VAL A 316 1.88 0.54 24.81
CA VAL A 316 2.86 0.07 23.82
C VAL A 316 2.18 -0.74 22.71
N GLU A 317 1.29 -1.65 23.06
CA GLU A 317 0.58 -2.50 22.10
C GLU A 317 -0.40 -1.68 21.25
N HIS A 318 -0.99 -0.61 21.77
CA HIS A 318 -1.83 0.28 20.99
C HIS A 318 -1.05 0.99 19.87
N LEU A 319 0.18 1.44 20.16
CA LEU A 319 1.08 2.04 19.18
C LEU A 319 1.55 1.04 18.10
N ARG A 320 1.67 -0.24 18.45
CA ARG A 320 2.08 -1.34 17.55
C ARG A 320 0.90 -2.01 16.84
N THR A 321 -0.30 -1.48 16.97
CA THR A 321 -1.50 -1.99 16.30
C THR A 321 -1.45 -1.69 14.81
N LEU A 322 -1.89 -2.66 14.00
CA LEU A 322 -2.10 -2.52 12.56
C LEU A 322 -3.58 -2.79 12.27
N SER A 323 -4.28 -1.84 11.66
CA SER A 323 -5.71 -1.98 11.35
C SER A 323 -5.93 -2.11 9.85
N ALA A 324 -6.67 -3.12 9.41
CA ALA A 324 -7.13 -3.23 8.02
C ALA A 324 -8.39 -2.37 7.76
N LEU A 325 -9.02 -1.85 8.82
CA LEU A 325 -10.23 -1.03 8.75
C LEU A 325 -9.91 0.45 8.46
N GLY A 326 -10.95 1.22 8.23
CA GLY A 326 -10.86 2.68 8.09
C GLY A 326 -10.98 3.17 6.65
N PRO A 327 -10.90 4.49 6.44
CA PRO A 327 -11.05 5.08 5.11
C PRO A 327 -9.99 4.59 4.12
N GLY A 328 -10.42 4.04 2.98
CA GLY A 328 -9.55 3.43 1.99
C GLY A 328 -9.05 2.02 2.34
N GLY A 329 -9.54 1.43 3.44
CA GLY A 329 -9.34 0.04 3.84
C GLY A 329 -10.60 -0.81 3.67
N LEU A 330 -10.65 -1.90 4.43
CA LEU A 330 -11.77 -2.86 4.42
C LEU A 330 -12.91 -2.40 5.35
N THR A 331 -14.11 -2.88 5.08
CA THR A 331 -15.24 -2.83 6.01
C THR A 331 -15.47 -4.22 6.59
N ARG A 332 -16.02 -4.30 7.82
CA ARG A 332 -16.24 -5.58 8.52
C ARG A 332 -17.09 -6.55 7.69
N GLU A 333 -18.12 -6.04 7.05
CA GLU A 333 -19.10 -6.81 6.27
C GLU A 333 -18.52 -7.33 4.95
N ARG A 334 -17.51 -6.62 4.38
CA ARG A 334 -16.89 -6.97 3.11
C ARG A 334 -15.59 -7.76 3.26
N ALA A 335 -15.09 -7.91 4.49
CA ALA A 335 -13.91 -8.71 4.77
C ALA A 335 -14.29 -10.19 4.87
N GLY A 336 -13.94 -10.98 3.86
CA GLY A 336 -14.08 -12.43 3.83
C GLY A 336 -13.16 -13.13 4.83
N PHE A 337 -13.20 -14.46 4.84
CA PHE A 337 -12.34 -15.29 5.69
C PHE A 337 -10.86 -15.18 5.29
N GLU A 338 -10.56 -15.15 4.00
CA GLU A 338 -9.20 -15.11 3.46
C GLU A 338 -8.35 -13.98 4.04
N VAL A 339 -8.92 -12.76 4.13
CA VAL A 339 -8.23 -11.59 4.69
C VAL A 339 -8.01 -11.70 6.21
N ARG A 340 -8.83 -12.52 6.91
CA ARG A 340 -8.79 -12.70 8.36
C ARG A 340 -7.90 -13.86 8.79
N ASP A 341 -7.54 -14.76 7.87
CA ASP A 341 -6.72 -15.92 8.13
C ASP A 341 -5.26 -15.54 8.41
N VAL A 342 -4.55 -16.44 9.07
CA VAL A 342 -3.11 -16.33 9.28
C VAL A 342 -2.40 -16.81 8.02
N HIS A 343 -1.67 -15.91 7.38
CA HIS A 343 -0.90 -16.19 6.19
C HIS A 343 0.55 -16.59 6.53
N THR A 344 1.19 -17.42 5.72
CA THR A 344 2.60 -17.82 5.93
C THR A 344 3.56 -16.63 6.00
N SER A 345 3.31 -15.56 5.23
CA SER A 345 4.09 -14.32 5.25
C SER A 345 3.99 -13.52 6.54
N HIS A 346 3.08 -13.87 7.47
CA HIS A 346 2.93 -13.23 8.77
C HIS A 346 4.10 -13.52 9.71
N TYR A 347 4.80 -14.64 9.50
CA TYR A 347 5.91 -15.05 10.37
C TYR A 347 6.95 -13.93 10.54
N GLY A 348 7.26 -13.61 11.78
CA GLY A 348 8.23 -12.57 12.14
C GLY A 348 7.80 -11.12 11.82
N ARG A 349 6.59 -10.90 11.28
CA ARG A 349 6.06 -9.58 10.89
C ARG A 349 4.82 -9.19 11.65
N VAL A 350 3.86 -10.09 11.72
CA VAL A 350 2.58 -9.90 12.39
C VAL A 350 2.31 -11.10 13.29
N CYS A 351 1.92 -10.86 14.53
CA CYS A 351 1.62 -11.92 15.49
C CYS A 351 0.45 -12.78 14.98
N PRO A 352 0.60 -14.10 14.87
CA PRO A 352 -0.47 -14.99 14.41
C PRO A 352 -1.58 -15.21 15.44
N ILE A 353 -1.32 -14.87 16.72
CA ILE A 353 -2.22 -15.14 17.84
C ILE A 353 -2.94 -13.87 18.29
N HIS A 354 -2.22 -12.75 18.44
CA HIS A 354 -2.75 -11.53 19.06
C HIS A 354 -3.65 -10.74 18.12
N THR A 355 -4.95 -11.02 18.14
CA THR A 355 -6.01 -10.32 17.43
C THR A 355 -7.22 -10.15 18.35
N PRO A 356 -8.11 -9.17 18.16
CA PRO A 356 -9.35 -9.08 18.91
C PRO A 356 -10.27 -10.28 18.68
N GLU A 357 -11.12 -10.58 19.64
CA GLU A 357 -12.24 -11.50 19.50
C GLU A 357 -13.46 -10.80 18.88
N GLY A 358 -14.30 -11.56 18.19
CA GLY A 358 -15.55 -11.05 17.61
C GLY A 358 -15.40 -10.46 16.20
N PRO A 359 -16.18 -9.43 15.82
CA PRO A 359 -16.30 -8.95 14.42
C PRO A 359 -15.01 -8.45 13.79
N ASN A 360 -14.04 -8.04 14.60
CA ASN A 360 -12.75 -7.49 14.15
C ASN A 360 -11.63 -8.52 14.09
N ILE A 361 -11.91 -9.81 14.31
CA ILE A 361 -10.89 -10.86 14.26
C ILE A 361 -10.16 -10.85 12.91
N GLY A 362 -8.83 -10.94 12.94
CA GLY A 362 -7.99 -10.93 11.75
C GLY A 362 -7.89 -9.58 11.02
N LEU A 363 -8.70 -8.57 11.39
CA LEU A 363 -8.67 -7.23 10.78
C LEU A 363 -7.86 -6.22 11.58
N ILE A 364 -7.72 -6.46 12.88
CA ILE A 364 -6.85 -5.68 13.76
C ILE A 364 -5.74 -6.61 14.23
N LEU A 365 -4.52 -6.29 13.84
CA LEU A 365 -3.34 -7.13 14.05
C LEU A 365 -2.32 -6.42 14.92
N ARG A 366 -1.35 -7.17 15.42
CA ARG A 366 -0.24 -6.64 16.21
C ARG A 366 1.09 -6.95 15.54
N GLN A 367 1.95 -5.95 15.46
CA GLN A 367 3.29 -6.11 14.93
C GLN A 367 4.11 -7.05 15.82
N SER A 368 4.86 -7.97 15.22
CA SER A 368 5.78 -8.88 15.93
C SER A 368 6.96 -8.13 16.57
N ASN A 369 7.59 -8.75 17.58
CA ASN A 369 8.60 -8.11 18.42
C ASN A 369 9.72 -7.40 17.64
N TYR A 370 10.34 -8.09 16.71
CA TYR A 370 11.53 -7.60 15.98
C TYR A 370 11.22 -7.04 14.62
N ALA A 371 9.94 -7.04 14.21
CA ALA A 371 9.52 -6.50 12.92
C ALA A 371 9.74 -4.99 12.85
N ARG A 372 10.18 -4.51 11.72
CA ARG A 372 10.25 -3.09 11.38
C ARG A 372 9.53 -2.83 10.06
N ILE A 373 9.23 -1.57 9.81
CA ILE A 373 8.57 -1.14 8.58
C ILE A 373 9.56 -0.27 7.81
N ASN A 374 9.79 -0.60 6.55
CA ASN A 374 10.70 0.15 5.68
C ASN A 374 10.04 1.42 5.11
N ASP A 375 10.81 2.23 4.38
CA ASP A 375 10.36 3.49 3.79
C ASP A 375 9.20 3.32 2.77
N PHE A 376 9.05 2.11 2.22
CA PHE A 376 7.93 1.77 1.33
C PHE A 376 6.66 1.32 2.08
N GLY A 377 6.72 1.20 3.41
CA GLY A 377 5.62 0.71 4.23
C GLY A 377 5.50 -0.81 4.27
N ILE A 378 6.49 -1.55 3.78
CA ILE A 378 6.51 -3.01 3.83
C ILE A 378 7.12 -3.47 5.16
N ILE A 379 6.52 -4.49 5.77
CA ILE A 379 6.99 -5.05 7.03
C ILE A 379 8.14 -6.01 6.75
N GLU A 380 9.25 -5.81 7.44
CA GLU A 380 10.46 -6.61 7.35
C GLU A 380 10.74 -7.31 8.69
N SER A 381 11.35 -8.50 8.60
CA SER A 381 11.79 -9.29 9.72
C SER A 381 13.32 -9.49 9.69
N PRO A 382 14.02 -9.48 10.84
CA PRO A 382 15.46 -9.67 10.88
C PRO A 382 15.84 -11.14 10.84
N TYR A 383 16.94 -11.45 10.16
CA TYR A 383 17.55 -12.77 10.07
C TYR A 383 19.06 -12.66 10.18
N VAL A 384 19.67 -13.63 10.82
CA VAL A 384 21.13 -13.74 10.91
C VAL A 384 21.64 -14.54 9.72
N LYS A 385 22.64 -14.04 9.03
CA LYS A 385 23.24 -14.70 7.87
C LYS A 385 24.09 -15.90 8.30
N VAL A 386 23.92 -17.02 7.62
CA VAL A 386 24.70 -18.24 7.79
C VAL A 386 25.54 -18.48 6.53
N LYS A 387 26.76 -18.95 6.68
CA LYS A 387 27.66 -19.31 5.58
C LYS A 387 28.28 -20.66 5.85
N ALA A 388 27.96 -21.66 5.02
CA ALA A 388 28.48 -23.03 5.15
C ALA A 388 28.36 -23.58 6.59
N GLY A 389 27.15 -23.47 7.17
CA GLY A 389 26.86 -23.91 8.52
C GLY A 389 27.39 -23.04 9.66
N LYS A 390 28.11 -21.93 9.35
CA LYS A 390 28.64 -21.00 10.33
C LYS A 390 27.76 -19.77 10.46
N ILE A 391 27.30 -19.48 11.67
CA ILE A 391 26.49 -18.30 11.99
C ILE A 391 27.40 -17.06 11.99
N THR A 392 26.99 -16.02 11.27
CA THR A 392 27.72 -14.75 11.21
C THR A 392 27.13 -13.75 12.23
N LYS A 393 27.74 -12.57 12.35
CA LYS A 393 27.18 -11.45 13.12
C LYS A 393 26.35 -10.49 12.28
N GLU A 394 26.17 -10.79 10.98
CA GLU A 394 25.46 -9.94 10.04
C GLU A 394 23.96 -10.20 10.16
N ILE A 395 23.20 -9.18 10.55
CA ILE A 395 21.72 -9.21 10.59
C ILE A 395 21.19 -8.49 9.36
N VAL A 396 20.34 -9.19 8.61
CA VAL A 396 19.70 -8.69 7.41
C VAL A 396 18.20 -8.62 7.65
N TYR A 397 17.58 -7.49 7.30
CA TYR A 397 16.14 -7.35 7.30
C TYR A 397 15.58 -7.67 5.93
N MET A 398 14.60 -8.55 5.87
CA MET A 398 13.99 -9.01 4.62
C MET A 398 12.48 -8.87 4.67
N ASN A 399 11.89 -8.47 3.54
CA ASN A 399 10.45 -8.56 3.35
C ASN A 399 10.03 -9.99 3.01
N ALA A 400 8.73 -10.28 3.05
CA ALA A 400 8.21 -11.64 2.86
C ALA A 400 8.53 -12.23 1.47
N LEU A 401 8.50 -11.42 0.40
CA LEU A 401 8.83 -11.87 -0.97
C LEU A 401 10.33 -12.21 -1.16
N GLU A 402 11.20 -11.62 -0.35
CA GLU A 402 12.63 -11.95 -0.34
C GLU A 402 12.89 -13.19 0.49
N GLU A 403 12.24 -13.28 1.65
CA GLU A 403 12.34 -14.42 2.55
C GLU A 403 12.01 -15.75 1.86
N GLU A 404 10.97 -15.80 1.05
CA GLU A 404 10.56 -17.01 0.33
C GLU A 404 11.62 -17.60 -0.60
N LYS A 405 12.61 -16.80 -1.00
CA LYS A 405 13.69 -17.26 -1.88
C LYS A 405 14.82 -17.98 -1.15
N HIS A 406 14.82 -17.92 0.18
CA HIS A 406 15.91 -18.37 1.02
C HIS A 406 15.53 -19.53 1.92
N VAL A 407 16.52 -20.29 2.35
CA VAL A 407 16.40 -21.34 3.36
C VAL A 407 16.78 -20.77 4.72
N ILE A 408 15.81 -20.74 5.64
CA ILE A 408 15.95 -20.08 6.94
C ILE A 408 15.75 -21.10 8.07
N ALA A 409 16.79 -21.35 8.86
CA ALA A 409 16.73 -22.25 10.01
C ALA A 409 16.05 -21.54 11.20
N GLN A 410 15.48 -22.33 12.09
CA GLN A 410 14.86 -21.85 13.33
C GLN A 410 15.91 -21.43 14.36
N ALA A 411 15.59 -20.46 15.22
CA ALA A 411 16.49 -19.99 16.29
C ALA A 411 16.80 -21.05 17.36
N SER A 412 16.04 -22.16 17.43
CA SER A 412 16.25 -23.26 18.36
C SER A 412 17.40 -24.19 17.99
N VAL A 413 18.02 -24.00 16.82
CA VAL A 413 19.15 -24.82 16.35
C VAL A 413 20.35 -24.64 17.27
N GLN A 414 20.97 -25.77 17.68
CA GLN A 414 22.15 -25.77 18.57
C GLN A 414 23.41 -25.42 17.77
N TYR A 415 24.27 -24.59 18.36
CA TYR A 415 25.57 -24.23 17.80
C TYR A 415 26.69 -24.20 18.86
N GLY A 416 27.90 -24.49 18.43
CA GLY A 416 29.08 -24.54 19.28
C GLY A 416 29.65 -23.13 19.57
N LYS A 417 30.74 -23.08 20.37
CA LYS A 417 31.44 -21.83 20.69
C LYS A 417 32.10 -21.17 19.48
N ASP A 418 32.36 -21.93 18.44
CA ASP A 418 32.89 -21.52 17.14
C ASP A 418 31.81 -20.98 16.19
N MET A 419 30.54 -20.89 16.68
CA MET A 419 29.37 -20.48 15.92
C MET A 419 29.03 -21.42 14.76
N MET A 420 29.46 -22.68 14.81
CA MET A 420 29.07 -23.72 13.86
C MET A 420 27.83 -24.44 14.39
N ILE A 421 26.87 -24.69 13.50
CA ILE A 421 25.69 -25.51 13.78
C ILE A 421 26.15 -26.94 13.99
N VAL A 422 25.64 -27.59 15.03
CA VAL A 422 26.09 -28.94 15.46
C VAL A 422 25.43 -30.04 14.65
N ASP A 423 24.14 -29.90 14.34
CA ASP A 423 23.35 -30.92 13.68
C ASP A 423 23.59 -30.91 12.17
N GLU A 424 23.67 -32.08 11.55
CA GLU A 424 23.78 -32.23 10.08
C GLU A 424 22.50 -31.79 9.36
N ARG A 425 21.34 -32.03 10.00
CA ARG A 425 20.02 -31.65 9.49
C ARG A 425 19.27 -30.84 10.52
N VAL A 426 18.70 -29.73 10.06
CA VAL A 426 18.03 -28.76 10.93
C VAL A 426 16.60 -28.45 10.44
N PRO A 427 15.68 -28.16 11.37
CA PRO A 427 14.36 -27.63 11.01
C PRO A 427 14.51 -26.23 10.44
N ALA A 428 13.95 -26.03 9.25
CA ALA A 428 14.02 -24.77 8.52
C ALA A 428 12.71 -24.47 7.78
N ARG A 429 12.60 -23.27 7.25
CA ARG A 429 11.57 -22.89 6.28
C ARG A 429 12.24 -22.77 4.90
N ARG A 430 11.64 -23.42 3.91
CA ARG A 430 12.02 -23.33 2.51
C ARG A 430 10.78 -22.93 1.71
N TYR A 431 10.84 -21.86 0.94
CA TYR A 431 9.66 -21.29 0.27
C TYR A 431 8.48 -21.05 1.23
N ALA A 432 8.79 -20.43 2.39
CA ALA A 432 7.85 -20.20 3.51
C ALA A 432 7.16 -21.45 4.09
N GLN A 433 7.54 -22.67 3.66
CA GLN A 433 7.00 -23.93 4.16
C GLN A 433 8.01 -24.63 5.10
N PRO A 434 7.53 -25.29 6.15
CA PRO A 434 8.41 -26.01 7.07
C PRO A 434 9.06 -27.23 6.35
N ALA A 435 10.37 -27.39 6.54
CA ALA A 435 11.17 -28.46 5.96
C ALA A 435 12.32 -28.85 6.88
N ILE A 436 12.84 -30.06 6.70
CA ILE A 436 14.12 -30.47 7.31
C ILE A 436 15.16 -30.41 6.21
N VAL A 437 16.20 -29.62 6.40
CA VAL A 437 17.22 -29.34 5.38
C VAL A 437 18.62 -29.66 5.92
N ASP A 438 19.57 -29.92 5.02
CA ASP A 438 20.96 -30.07 5.38
C ASP A 438 21.55 -28.72 5.80
N VAL A 439 22.44 -28.71 6.80
CA VAL A 439 23.01 -27.48 7.36
C VAL A 439 23.77 -26.64 6.31
N MET A 440 24.28 -27.30 5.28
CA MET A 440 25.00 -26.63 4.20
C MET A 440 24.10 -25.79 3.28
N ASP A 441 22.79 -26.13 3.23
CA ASP A 441 21.79 -25.39 2.45
C ASP A 441 21.21 -24.19 3.21
N VAL A 442 21.51 -24.06 4.51
CA VAL A 442 21.00 -22.97 5.35
C VAL A 442 21.70 -21.66 5.01
N GLU A 443 20.92 -20.67 4.60
CA GLU A 443 21.43 -19.33 4.25
C GLU A 443 21.24 -18.34 5.38
N TYR A 444 20.18 -18.48 6.16
CA TYR A 444 19.83 -17.58 7.27
C TYR A 444 19.30 -18.36 8.46
N LEU A 445 19.33 -17.71 9.61
CA LEU A 445 18.82 -18.20 10.89
C LEU A 445 17.89 -17.16 11.52
N ASP A 446 16.80 -17.57 12.15
CA ASP A 446 15.96 -16.69 12.95
C ASP A 446 16.75 -16.06 14.11
N VAL A 447 16.47 -14.80 14.42
CA VAL A 447 17.17 -14.08 15.50
C VAL A 447 16.74 -14.57 16.88
N SER A 448 15.46 -14.92 17.04
CA SER A 448 14.88 -15.35 18.31
C SER A 448 13.67 -16.25 18.08
N THR A 449 13.41 -17.13 19.04
CA THR A 449 12.19 -17.96 19.07
C THR A 449 10.91 -17.10 19.23
N ASN A 450 11.02 -15.94 19.88
CA ASN A 450 9.92 -14.99 20.10
C ASN A 450 9.68 -14.06 18.91
N GLN A 451 10.41 -14.24 17.82
CA GLN A 451 10.33 -13.39 16.62
C GLN A 451 8.94 -13.38 15.98
N ALA A 452 8.21 -14.48 16.06
CA ALA A 452 6.89 -14.62 15.45
C ALA A 452 5.78 -13.89 16.21
N TYR A 453 5.98 -13.58 17.50
CA TYR A 453 4.92 -13.14 18.40
C TYR A 453 4.99 -11.65 18.73
N SER A 454 3.84 -11.07 19.14
CA SER A 454 3.77 -9.73 19.72
C SER A 454 4.37 -9.70 21.13
N ILE A 455 4.54 -8.50 21.68
CA ILE A 455 5.08 -8.32 23.04
C ILE A 455 4.20 -9.04 24.06
N ALA A 456 2.88 -8.81 24.02
CA ALA A 456 1.96 -9.42 24.97
C ALA A 456 1.96 -10.96 24.87
N THR A 457 1.93 -11.51 23.68
CA THR A 457 1.94 -12.97 23.47
C THR A 457 3.24 -13.61 23.92
N SER A 458 4.38 -12.96 23.67
CA SER A 458 5.68 -13.47 24.10
C SER A 458 5.91 -13.42 25.61
N MET A 459 5.07 -12.72 26.35
CA MET A 459 5.10 -12.68 27.82
C MET A 459 4.30 -13.81 28.50
N ILE A 460 3.60 -14.66 27.74
CA ILE A 460 2.87 -15.81 28.25
C ILE A 460 3.87 -16.93 28.60
N PRO A 461 3.99 -17.35 29.87
CA PRO A 461 4.86 -18.46 30.24
C PRO A 461 4.36 -19.78 29.63
N PHE A 462 5.27 -20.63 29.14
CA PHE A 462 4.95 -21.92 28.51
C PHE A 462 3.96 -21.83 27.33
N LEU A 463 4.06 -20.75 26.55
CA LEU A 463 3.19 -20.49 25.41
C LEU A 463 3.10 -21.69 24.43
N GLU A 464 4.20 -22.43 24.26
CA GLU A 464 4.30 -23.60 23.39
C GLU A 464 3.40 -24.78 23.83
N HIS A 465 2.91 -24.78 25.05
CA HIS A 465 1.98 -25.78 25.59
C HIS A 465 0.52 -25.32 25.54
N ASP A 466 0.27 -24.05 25.21
CA ASP A 466 -1.07 -23.47 25.20
C ASP A 466 -1.77 -23.64 23.85
N ASP A 467 -3.06 -23.85 23.90
CA ASP A 467 -3.90 -23.75 22.70
C ASP A 467 -3.94 -22.31 22.19
N ALA A 468 -3.89 -22.14 20.88
CA ALA A 468 -3.88 -20.82 20.24
C ALA A 468 -5.05 -19.92 20.65
N ASN A 469 -6.26 -20.49 20.81
CA ASN A 469 -7.44 -19.75 21.26
C ASN A 469 -7.26 -19.18 22.67
N ARG A 470 -6.66 -19.95 23.59
CA ARG A 470 -6.42 -19.50 24.96
C ARG A 470 -5.27 -18.50 25.03
N ALA A 471 -4.24 -18.68 24.23
CA ALA A 471 -3.14 -17.71 24.09
C ALA A 471 -3.65 -16.36 23.54
N LEU A 472 -4.60 -16.35 22.60
CA LEU A 472 -5.27 -15.16 22.09
C LEU A 472 -6.01 -14.43 23.22
N MET A 473 -6.84 -15.16 23.99
CA MET A 473 -7.57 -14.59 25.11
C MET A 473 -6.59 -14.02 26.17
N GLY A 474 -5.56 -14.77 26.54
CA GLY A 474 -4.53 -14.35 27.50
C GLY A 474 -3.79 -13.09 27.04
N SER A 475 -3.41 -13.00 25.78
CA SER A 475 -2.75 -11.82 25.21
C SER A 475 -3.64 -10.57 25.32
N ASN A 476 -4.94 -10.72 25.05
CA ASN A 476 -5.91 -9.62 25.17
C ASN A 476 -6.14 -9.24 26.65
N MET A 477 -6.21 -10.21 27.56
CA MET A 477 -6.42 -9.97 28.99
C MET A 477 -5.25 -9.24 29.66
N GLN A 478 -4.00 -9.51 29.26
CA GLN A 478 -2.83 -8.79 29.78
C GLN A 478 -2.94 -7.27 29.60
N ARG A 479 -3.53 -6.80 28.49
CA ARG A 479 -3.73 -5.37 28.23
C ARG A 479 -4.83 -4.74 29.10
N GLN A 480 -5.69 -5.53 29.71
CA GLN A 480 -6.81 -5.10 30.57
C GLN A 480 -6.43 -5.22 32.06
N ALA A 481 -5.23 -5.69 32.39
CA ALA A 481 -4.78 -5.85 33.76
C ALA A 481 -4.63 -4.50 34.45
N VAL A 482 -5.29 -4.33 35.60
CA VAL A 482 -5.16 -3.11 36.41
C VAL A 482 -3.82 -3.13 37.15
N PRO A 483 -3.00 -2.06 37.08
CA PRO A 483 -1.76 -1.96 37.83
C PRO A 483 -1.98 -2.06 39.34
N VAL A 484 -1.17 -2.88 40.01
CA VAL A 484 -1.19 -2.99 41.47
C VAL A 484 -0.35 -1.89 42.12
N VAL A 485 -0.65 -1.53 43.35
CA VAL A 485 0.08 -0.47 44.10
C VAL A 485 1.54 -0.82 44.29
N ILE A 486 1.81 -2.08 44.64
CA ILE A 486 3.17 -2.63 44.82
C ILE A 486 3.32 -3.79 43.83
N PRO A 487 4.02 -3.62 42.71
CA PRO A 487 4.22 -4.70 41.75
C PRO A 487 5.19 -5.75 42.29
N GLU A 488 4.84 -7.01 42.11
CA GLU A 488 5.68 -8.16 42.42
C GLU A 488 6.10 -8.86 41.13
N ALA A 489 7.30 -9.44 41.14
CA ALA A 489 7.74 -10.26 40.03
C ALA A 489 6.92 -11.56 40.00
N PRO A 490 6.50 -12.05 38.80
CA PRO A 490 5.82 -13.32 38.69
C PRO A 490 6.75 -14.47 39.10
N TYR A 491 6.17 -15.52 39.70
CA TYR A 491 6.93 -16.73 40.06
C TYR A 491 7.47 -17.49 38.85
N VAL A 492 6.78 -17.37 37.72
CA VAL A 492 7.18 -17.96 36.44
C VAL A 492 7.46 -16.83 35.45
N SER A 493 8.62 -16.86 34.83
CA SER A 493 9.05 -15.89 33.81
C SER A 493 9.35 -16.58 32.50
N THR A 494 9.27 -15.83 31.43
CA THR A 494 9.65 -16.27 30.08
C THR A 494 11.11 -16.00 29.78
#